data_3f9e98ffebe26326acc35740b1a057d5
#
_entry.id   3f9e98ffebe26326acc35740b1a057d5
#
_cell.length_a   1.000
_cell.length_b   1.000
_cell.length_c   1.000
_cell.angle_alpha   90.00
_cell.angle_beta   90.00
_cell.angle_gamma   90.00
#
_symmetry.space_group_name_H-M   'P 1'
#
loop_
_entity.id
_entity.type
_entity.pdbx_description
1 polymer ?
#
loop_
_entity_poly.entity_id
_entity_poly.type
_entity_poly.pdbx_seq_one_letter_code
_entity_poly.pdbx_strand_id
1 'polypeptide(L)'
;MRVMLKPLQWIYSIYAFITFVAIMLLLFPFAVIASLFGRIKGGNIVMRICMIWADLWFPLIFIWHKKIYESPHDKSKSYIFVSNHISYLDAAIIPKAYRQPIRPLGKVEMSKVPIFGFIYRNAIGTVDRSSPGNRANSVRILKSLINKGISVLVFPEGTFNMTTQPLKAFYDGAFRVAIETQTPVKPVLFLDAYRRMPYESLFRMTPGRSRIVYLDEIPVTGFTTADVALLKDEVFALMERKLVEYDAAWRSDTHNRT
;
A
#
# COMPACT_ATOMS: atom_id res chain seq x y z
N MET A 1 17.01 15.09 -15.06
CA MET A 1 17.17 14.74 -13.61
C MET A 1 18.63 14.31 -13.39
N ARG A 2 19.42 14.99 -12.50
CA ARG A 2 20.81 14.59 -12.25
C ARG A 2 20.82 13.19 -11.63
N VAL A 3 21.52 12.27 -12.27
CA VAL A 3 21.76 10.91 -11.74
C VAL A 3 22.70 11.07 -10.54
N MET A 4 22.27 10.64 -9.37
CA MET A 4 23.16 10.59 -8.20
C MET A 4 24.28 9.60 -8.45
N LEU A 5 25.52 9.98 -8.10
CA LEU A 5 26.65 9.06 -8.12
C LEU A 5 26.36 7.87 -7.19
N LYS A 6 26.70 6.64 -7.61
CA LYS A 6 26.41 5.41 -6.85
C LYS A 6 26.85 5.49 -5.36
N PRO A 7 28.02 6.00 -5.00
CA PRO A 7 28.42 6.14 -3.59
C PRO A 7 27.50 7.04 -2.78
N LEU A 8 27.08 8.18 -3.34
CA LEU A 8 26.16 9.11 -2.68
C LEU A 8 24.77 8.49 -2.48
N GLN A 9 24.33 7.67 -3.44
CA GLN A 9 23.07 6.94 -3.36
C GLN A 9 23.10 5.88 -2.24
N TRP A 10 24.22 5.20 -2.06
CA TRP A 10 24.42 4.25 -0.96
C TRP A 10 24.39 4.95 0.40
N ILE A 11 25.15 6.05 0.56
CA ILE A 11 25.18 6.84 1.79
C ILE A 11 23.76 7.34 2.13
N TYR A 12 23.05 7.87 1.14
CA TYR A 12 21.67 8.33 1.32
C TYR A 12 20.73 7.17 1.72
N SER A 13 20.86 6.00 1.11
CA SER A 13 20.03 4.83 1.44
C SER A 13 20.31 4.33 2.86
N ILE A 14 21.58 4.31 3.29
CA ILE A 14 21.96 3.96 4.67
C ILE A 14 21.39 4.98 5.65
N TYR A 15 21.51 6.27 5.37
CA TYR A 15 20.91 7.34 6.18
C TYR A 15 19.39 7.17 6.29
N ALA A 16 18.71 6.91 5.18
CA ALA A 16 17.27 6.68 5.15
C ALA A 16 16.88 5.44 5.99
N PHE A 17 17.65 4.37 5.93
CA PHE A 17 17.41 3.16 6.72
C PHE A 17 17.66 3.39 8.22
N ILE A 18 18.74 4.08 8.59
CA ILE A 18 19.04 4.42 9.99
C ILE A 18 17.92 5.27 10.58
N THR A 19 17.49 6.31 9.88
CA THR A 19 16.39 7.18 10.35
C THR A 19 15.05 6.43 10.40
N PHE A 20 14.78 5.51 9.45
CA PHE A 20 13.63 4.61 9.50
C PHE A 20 13.58 3.84 10.82
N VAL A 21 14.68 3.15 11.14
CA VAL A 21 14.77 2.31 12.34
C VAL A 21 14.75 3.16 13.61
N ALA A 22 15.46 4.28 13.65
CA ALA A 22 15.51 5.16 14.82
C ALA A 22 14.12 5.69 15.21
N ILE A 23 13.34 6.20 14.25
CA ILE A 23 11.99 6.66 14.51
C ILE A 23 11.05 5.51 14.87
N MET A 24 11.22 4.35 14.22
CA MET A 24 10.45 3.15 14.56
C MET A 24 10.68 2.73 16.02
N LEU A 25 11.94 2.69 16.47
CA LEU A 25 12.30 2.35 17.85
C LEU A 25 11.76 3.38 18.85
N LEU A 26 11.84 4.67 18.53
CA LEU A 26 11.29 5.75 19.35
C LEU A 26 9.77 5.61 19.56
N LEU A 27 9.03 5.22 18.51
CA LEU A 27 7.58 5.09 18.56
C LEU A 27 7.10 3.70 19.01
N PHE A 28 7.99 2.72 19.06
CA PHE A 28 7.66 1.33 19.39
C PHE A 28 6.99 1.16 20.77
N PRO A 29 7.45 1.80 21.87
CA PRO A 29 6.79 1.68 23.18
C PRO A 29 5.31 2.09 23.13
N PHE A 30 4.98 3.14 22.37
CA PHE A 30 3.59 3.59 22.21
C PHE A 30 2.75 2.56 21.43
N ALA A 31 3.35 1.88 20.45
CA ALA A 31 2.69 0.80 19.72
C ALA A 31 2.41 -0.41 20.63
N VAL A 32 3.32 -0.72 21.56
CA VAL A 32 3.12 -1.78 22.56
C VAL A 32 1.95 -1.42 23.48
N ILE A 33 1.92 -0.22 24.04
CA ILE A 33 0.81 0.26 24.89
C ILE A 33 -0.50 0.23 24.09
N ALA A 34 -0.50 0.72 22.84
CA ALA A 34 -1.67 0.73 21.98
C ALA A 34 -2.24 -0.68 21.75
N SER A 35 -1.39 -1.70 21.65
CA SER A 35 -1.82 -3.08 21.43
C SER A 35 -2.66 -3.67 22.55
N LEU A 36 -2.54 -3.15 23.77
CA LEU A 36 -3.34 -3.56 24.95
C LEU A 36 -4.83 -3.25 24.78
N PHE A 37 -5.19 -2.31 23.89
CA PHE A 37 -6.58 -1.96 23.60
C PHE A 37 -7.25 -2.89 22.57
N GLY A 38 -6.63 -4.04 22.27
CA GLY A 38 -7.17 -5.08 21.44
C GLY A 38 -7.05 -4.80 19.91
N ARG A 39 -7.47 -5.79 19.11
CA ARG A 39 -7.20 -5.82 17.67
C ARG A 39 -7.82 -4.65 16.87
N ILE A 40 -9.00 -4.17 17.27
CA ILE A 40 -9.68 -3.11 16.51
C ILE A 40 -9.22 -1.73 16.99
N LYS A 41 -9.49 -1.37 18.24
CA LYS A 41 -9.10 -0.06 18.80
C LYS A 41 -7.58 0.10 18.82
N GLY A 42 -6.86 -0.86 19.40
CA GLY A 42 -5.40 -0.85 19.47
C GLY A 42 -4.76 -0.83 18.08
N GLY A 43 -5.25 -1.65 17.15
CA GLY A 43 -4.74 -1.64 15.79
C GLY A 43 -4.98 -0.32 15.04
N ASN A 44 -6.08 0.39 15.31
CA ASN A 44 -6.31 1.74 14.75
C ASN A 44 -5.32 2.76 15.35
N ILE A 45 -5.00 2.65 16.65
CA ILE A 45 -3.99 3.50 17.30
C ILE A 45 -2.60 3.19 16.74
N VAL A 46 -2.23 1.91 16.59
CA VAL A 46 -0.95 1.51 15.97
C VAL A 46 -0.84 2.07 14.54
N MET A 47 -1.91 2.02 13.74
CA MET A 47 -1.92 2.62 12.40
C MET A 47 -1.71 4.14 12.46
N ARG A 48 -2.29 4.85 13.44
CA ARG A 48 -2.03 6.29 13.65
C ARG A 48 -0.57 6.56 14.03
N ILE A 49 0.03 5.69 14.84
CA ILE A 49 1.46 5.76 15.16
C ILE A 49 2.30 5.58 13.88
N CYS A 50 1.93 4.65 13.00
CA CYS A 50 2.57 4.51 11.69
C CYS A 50 2.40 5.77 10.82
N MET A 51 1.26 6.48 10.92
CA MET A 51 1.05 7.76 10.21
C MET A 51 2.01 8.83 10.73
N ILE A 52 2.19 8.94 12.06
CA ILE A 52 3.15 9.85 12.68
C ILE A 52 4.57 9.48 12.24
N TRP A 53 4.92 8.20 12.29
CA TRP A 53 6.20 7.71 11.79
C TRP A 53 6.47 8.16 10.35
N ALA A 54 5.50 8.00 9.45
CA ALA A 54 5.64 8.40 8.05
C ALA A 54 5.73 9.93 7.88
N ASP A 55 5.02 10.70 8.72
CA ASP A 55 5.06 12.15 8.70
C ASP A 55 6.41 12.70 9.14
N LEU A 56 7.11 12.00 10.03
CA LEU A 56 8.45 12.34 10.48
C LEU A 56 9.53 11.86 9.50
N TRP A 57 9.43 10.60 9.06
CA TRP A 57 10.48 9.96 8.26
C TRP A 57 10.63 10.54 6.86
N PHE A 58 9.53 10.68 6.11
CA PHE A 58 9.61 11.11 4.71
C PHE A 58 10.23 12.50 4.51
N PRO A 59 9.90 13.54 5.31
CA PRO A 59 10.59 14.82 5.22
C PRO A 59 12.08 14.73 5.55
N LEU A 60 12.48 13.95 6.57
CA LEU A 60 13.88 13.75 6.93
C LEU A 60 14.71 13.16 5.79
N ILE A 61 14.12 12.30 4.98
CA ILE A 61 14.78 11.72 3.81
C ILE A 61 14.47 12.48 2.51
N PHE A 62 13.95 13.71 2.60
CA PHE A 62 13.67 14.57 1.45
C PHE A 62 12.77 13.92 0.39
N ILE A 63 11.79 13.09 0.80
CA ILE A 63 10.73 12.57 -0.06
C ILE A 63 9.42 13.31 0.26
N TRP A 64 8.94 14.09 -0.70
CA TRP A 64 7.77 14.95 -0.54
C TRP A 64 6.57 14.36 -1.26
N HIS A 65 5.52 14.07 -0.51
CA HIS A 65 4.30 13.51 -1.07
C HIS A 65 3.35 14.59 -1.56
N LYS A 66 2.89 14.44 -2.83
CA LYS A 66 1.78 15.21 -3.39
C LYS A 66 0.58 14.28 -3.57
N LYS A 67 -0.53 14.57 -2.87
CA LYS A 67 -1.81 13.89 -3.07
C LYS A 67 -2.61 14.61 -4.14
N ILE A 68 -3.14 13.84 -5.07
CA ILE A 68 -4.00 14.29 -6.17
C ILE A 68 -5.31 13.52 -6.03
N TYR A 69 -6.41 14.23 -6.01
CA TYR A 69 -7.75 13.67 -5.93
C TYR A 69 -8.48 13.97 -7.23
N GLU A 70 -8.78 12.94 -8.04
CA GLU A 70 -9.60 13.10 -9.25
C GLU A 70 -11.08 13.24 -8.91
N SER A 71 -11.48 12.68 -7.76
CA SER A 71 -12.82 12.82 -7.20
C SER A 71 -12.75 13.07 -5.68
N PRO A 72 -13.81 13.62 -5.08
CA PRO A 72 -13.90 13.75 -3.64
C PRO A 72 -13.66 12.43 -2.92
N HIS A 73 -12.92 12.46 -1.83
CA HIS A 73 -12.62 11.30 -1.02
C HIS A 73 -13.27 11.42 0.35
N ASP A 74 -14.28 10.60 0.60
CA ASP A 74 -15.00 10.54 1.86
C ASP A 74 -14.29 9.58 2.83
N LYS A 75 -13.64 10.12 3.85
CA LYS A 75 -12.92 9.33 4.87
C LYS A 75 -13.85 8.65 5.88
N SER A 76 -15.13 8.96 5.88
CA SER A 76 -16.12 8.32 6.76
C SER A 76 -16.62 6.98 6.19
N LYS A 77 -16.48 6.77 4.87
CA LYS A 77 -16.84 5.53 4.20
C LYS A 77 -15.75 4.48 4.31
N SER A 78 -16.15 3.22 4.32
CA SER A 78 -15.25 2.09 4.13
C SER A 78 -15.08 1.79 2.65
N TYR A 79 -13.85 1.47 2.26
CA TYR A 79 -13.47 1.13 0.88
C TYR A 79 -12.67 -0.16 0.82
N ILE A 80 -12.76 -0.86 -0.29
CA ILE A 80 -11.72 -1.76 -0.76
C ILE A 80 -10.75 -0.90 -1.59
N PHE A 81 -9.68 -0.43 -0.97
CA PHE A 81 -8.61 0.25 -1.70
C PHE A 81 -7.78 -0.75 -2.50
N VAL A 82 -7.51 -0.38 -3.73
CA VAL A 82 -6.67 -1.15 -4.66
C VAL A 82 -5.52 -0.27 -5.12
N SER A 83 -4.27 -0.74 -4.98
CA SER A 83 -3.09 0.03 -5.38
C SER A 83 -2.12 -0.84 -6.19
N ASN A 84 -1.35 -0.21 -7.08
CA ASN A 84 -0.23 -0.83 -7.76
C ASN A 84 0.93 -1.12 -6.79
N HIS A 85 1.70 -2.18 -7.04
CA HIS A 85 2.77 -2.65 -6.15
C HIS A 85 4.09 -2.82 -6.89
N ILE A 86 5.03 -1.92 -6.65
CA ILE A 86 6.26 -1.84 -7.44
C ILE A 86 7.53 -1.56 -6.62
N SER A 87 7.39 -1.34 -5.32
CA SER A 87 8.52 -0.93 -4.46
C SER A 87 8.32 -1.37 -3.02
N TYR A 88 9.40 -1.65 -2.31
CA TYR A 88 9.36 -1.77 -0.84
C TYR A 88 8.86 -0.49 -0.17
N LEU A 89 9.04 0.67 -0.83
CA LEU A 89 8.57 1.95 -0.34
C LEU A 89 7.04 2.05 -0.28
N ASP A 90 6.31 1.22 -1.05
CA ASP A 90 4.85 1.19 -1.05
C ASP A 90 4.31 0.95 0.36
N ALA A 91 4.96 0.05 1.13
CA ALA A 91 4.58 -0.23 2.51
C ALA A 91 4.69 1.01 3.43
N ALA A 92 5.72 1.83 3.23
CA ALA A 92 5.93 3.07 3.96
C ALA A 92 5.00 4.21 3.48
N ILE A 93 4.60 4.19 2.21
CA ILE A 93 3.65 5.16 1.63
C ILE A 93 2.23 4.95 2.18
N ILE A 94 1.84 3.73 2.51
CA ILE A 94 0.48 3.41 3.01
C ILE A 94 0.04 4.34 4.15
N PRO A 95 0.75 4.47 5.29
CA PRO A 95 0.34 5.35 6.37
C PRO A 95 0.38 6.84 5.98
N LYS A 96 1.13 7.21 4.94
CA LYS A 96 1.13 8.56 4.39
C LYS A 96 -0.07 8.80 3.46
N ALA A 97 -0.43 7.80 2.67
CA ALA A 97 -1.56 7.86 1.75
C ALA A 97 -2.89 7.90 2.52
N TYR A 98 -3.18 6.87 3.28
CA TYR A 98 -4.51 6.65 3.85
C TYR A 98 -4.63 7.23 5.25
N ARG A 99 -5.55 8.21 5.44
CA ARG A 99 -5.77 8.93 6.69
C ARG A 99 -7.13 8.60 7.32
N GLN A 100 -7.51 7.32 7.27
CA GLN A 100 -8.72 6.75 7.83
C GLN A 100 -8.43 5.38 8.45
N PRO A 101 -9.37 4.76 9.19
CA PRO A 101 -9.20 3.38 9.66
C PRO A 101 -9.01 2.43 8.48
N ILE A 102 -7.85 1.77 8.44
CA ILE A 102 -7.47 0.90 7.33
C ILE A 102 -6.66 -0.30 7.84
N ARG A 103 -6.80 -1.42 7.14
CA ARG A 103 -5.93 -2.61 7.28
C ARG A 103 -5.40 -2.98 5.91
N PRO A 104 -4.14 -2.66 5.60
CA PRO A 104 -3.47 -3.22 4.45
C PRO A 104 -3.37 -4.74 4.58
N LEU A 105 -3.47 -5.46 3.46
CA LEU A 105 -3.20 -6.89 3.43
C LEU A 105 -1.72 -7.13 3.18
N GLY A 106 -1.14 -8.02 3.98
CA GLY A 106 0.27 -8.35 3.83
C GLY A 106 0.57 -9.83 4.10
N LYS A 107 1.75 -10.25 3.66
CA LYS A 107 2.23 -11.63 3.81
C LYS A 107 2.49 -11.97 5.27
N VAL A 108 2.12 -13.16 5.71
CA VAL A 108 2.30 -13.62 7.09
C VAL A 108 3.78 -13.67 7.51
N GLU A 109 4.69 -13.90 6.58
CA GLU A 109 6.14 -13.98 6.85
C GLU A 109 6.71 -12.69 7.43
N MET A 110 6.18 -11.54 7.03
CA MET A 110 6.61 -10.23 7.54
C MET A 110 6.30 -10.05 9.03
N SER A 111 5.35 -10.81 9.57
CA SER A 111 5.02 -10.79 11.00
C SER A 111 6.11 -11.41 11.88
N LYS A 112 7.09 -12.11 11.30
CA LYS A 112 8.18 -12.78 12.01
C LYS A 112 9.41 -11.87 12.24
N VAL A 113 9.47 -10.72 11.54
CA VAL A 113 10.59 -9.78 11.68
C VAL A 113 10.55 -9.15 13.09
N PRO A 114 11.66 -9.17 13.86
CA PRO A 114 11.70 -8.57 15.19
C PRO A 114 11.24 -7.11 15.17
N ILE A 115 10.54 -6.65 16.20
CA ILE A 115 10.01 -5.29 16.37
C ILE A 115 9.01 -4.91 15.27
N PHE A 116 9.44 -4.87 14.00
CA PHE A 116 8.58 -4.60 12.84
C PHE A 116 7.38 -5.55 12.78
N GLY A 117 7.61 -6.84 13.00
CA GLY A 117 6.55 -7.86 12.99
C GLY A 117 5.51 -7.65 14.10
N PHE A 118 5.88 -7.04 15.23
CA PHE A 118 4.92 -6.66 16.26
C PHE A 118 3.97 -5.57 15.74
N ILE A 119 4.52 -4.49 15.19
CA ILE A 119 3.74 -3.40 14.58
C ILE A 119 2.87 -3.96 13.45
N TYR A 120 3.48 -4.81 12.60
CA TYR A 120 2.82 -5.45 11.46
C TYR A 120 1.60 -6.27 11.88
N ARG A 121 1.69 -7.15 12.88
CA ARG A 121 0.55 -7.95 13.37
C ARG A 121 -0.62 -7.11 13.91
N ASN A 122 -0.33 -5.92 14.39
CA ASN A 122 -1.35 -5.02 14.96
C ASN A 122 -1.96 -4.07 13.91
N ALA A 123 -1.16 -3.62 12.94
CA ALA A 123 -1.57 -2.64 11.93
C ALA A 123 -2.04 -3.28 10.60
N ILE A 124 -1.61 -4.51 10.30
CA ILE A 124 -1.81 -5.16 9.00
C ILE A 124 -2.75 -6.36 9.15
N GLY A 125 -3.63 -6.56 8.18
CA GLY A 125 -4.39 -7.79 8.00
C GLY A 125 -3.49 -8.86 7.37
N THR A 126 -3.02 -9.83 8.16
CA THR A 126 -2.20 -10.92 7.62
C THR A 126 -3.08 -11.90 6.85
N VAL A 127 -2.67 -12.21 5.63
CA VAL A 127 -3.33 -13.18 4.76
C VAL A 127 -2.39 -14.36 4.55
N ASP A 128 -2.85 -15.53 4.97
CA ASP A 128 -2.22 -16.78 4.59
C ASP A 128 -2.94 -17.32 3.34
N ARG A 129 -2.20 -17.49 2.26
CA ARG A 129 -2.70 -17.98 0.97
C ARG A 129 -2.25 -19.40 0.66
N SER A 130 -1.64 -20.09 1.62
CA SER A 130 -1.01 -21.39 1.42
C SER A 130 -2.01 -22.50 1.12
N SER A 131 -3.26 -22.36 1.58
CA SER A 131 -4.32 -23.34 1.36
C SER A 131 -5.66 -22.70 1.00
N PRO A 132 -6.61 -23.45 0.39
CA PRO A 132 -7.98 -22.97 0.15
C PRO A 132 -8.70 -22.55 1.43
N GLY A 133 -8.54 -23.29 2.52
CA GLY A 133 -9.14 -22.95 3.82
C GLY A 133 -8.60 -21.64 4.40
N ASN A 134 -7.31 -21.42 4.27
CA ASN A 134 -6.67 -20.17 4.72
C ASN A 134 -7.13 -18.97 3.88
N ARG A 135 -7.35 -19.15 2.57
CA ARG A 135 -7.94 -18.13 1.70
C ARG A 135 -9.37 -17.76 2.13
N ALA A 136 -10.22 -18.76 2.41
CA ALA A 136 -11.59 -18.54 2.87
C ALA A 136 -11.62 -17.81 4.23
N ASN A 137 -10.73 -18.19 5.17
CA ASN A 137 -10.59 -17.50 6.45
C ASN A 137 -10.15 -16.03 6.28
N SER A 138 -9.25 -15.78 5.35
CA SER A 138 -8.81 -14.41 5.02
C SER A 138 -9.97 -13.55 4.53
N VAL A 139 -10.80 -14.06 3.62
CA VAL A 139 -12.02 -13.37 3.16
C VAL A 139 -12.96 -13.05 4.32
N ARG A 140 -13.17 -14.02 5.23
CA ARG A 140 -14.02 -13.81 6.42
C ARG A 140 -13.49 -12.70 7.32
N ILE A 141 -12.17 -12.63 7.54
CA ILE A 141 -11.53 -11.57 8.33
C ILE A 141 -11.75 -10.21 7.66
N LEU A 142 -11.57 -10.12 6.34
CA LEU A 142 -11.77 -8.88 5.59
C LEU A 142 -13.21 -8.37 5.69
N LYS A 143 -14.20 -9.24 5.51
CA LYS A 143 -15.61 -8.91 5.71
C LYS A 143 -15.87 -8.37 7.11
N SER A 144 -15.29 -9.01 8.14
CA SER A 144 -15.42 -8.54 9.52
C SER A 144 -14.82 -7.15 9.75
N LEU A 145 -13.72 -6.81 9.08
CA LEU A 145 -13.11 -5.48 9.17
C LEU A 145 -14.00 -4.41 8.52
N ILE A 146 -14.48 -4.68 7.31
CA ILE A 146 -15.37 -3.79 6.56
C ILE A 146 -16.64 -3.50 7.35
N ASN A 147 -17.28 -4.54 7.91
CA ASN A 147 -18.50 -4.38 8.73
C ASN A 147 -18.26 -3.56 10.03
N LYS A 148 -17.01 -3.33 10.40
CA LYS A 148 -16.61 -2.48 11.54
C LYS A 148 -16.15 -1.08 11.11
N GLY A 149 -16.44 -0.68 9.88
CA GLY A 149 -16.06 0.62 9.34
C GLY A 149 -14.55 0.76 9.05
N ILE A 150 -13.84 -0.37 8.88
CA ILE A 150 -12.40 -0.36 8.60
C ILE A 150 -12.18 -0.70 7.14
N SER A 151 -11.61 0.23 6.38
CA SER A 151 -11.23 -0.01 5.00
C SER A 151 -10.12 -1.07 4.88
N VAL A 152 -10.08 -1.73 3.75
CA VAL A 152 -9.03 -2.71 3.43
C VAL A 152 -8.22 -2.23 2.25
N LEU A 153 -6.90 -2.34 2.31
CA LEU A 153 -6.02 -2.09 1.17
C LEU A 153 -5.46 -3.42 0.66
N VAL A 154 -5.57 -3.60 -0.64
CA VAL A 154 -5.03 -4.76 -1.35
C VAL A 154 -4.13 -4.28 -2.49
N PHE A 155 -3.00 -4.97 -2.65
CA PHE A 155 -2.22 -4.96 -3.88
C PHE A 155 -2.66 -6.16 -4.71
N PRO A 156 -3.54 -5.98 -5.72
CA PRO A 156 -4.16 -7.11 -6.41
C PRO A 156 -3.19 -7.88 -7.30
N GLU A 157 -2.04 -7.31 -7.60
CA GLU A 157 -0.91 -7.95 -8.28
C GLU A 157 -0.27 -9.09 -7.44
N GLY A 158 -0.49 -9.10 -6.12
CA GLY A 158 -0.02 -10.12 -5.18
C GLY A 158 1.46 -10.11 -4.86
N THR A 159 2.30 -9.60 -5.76
CA THR A 159 3.75 -9.38 -5.62
C THR A 159 4.13 -8.12 -6.36
N PHE A 160 5.39 -7.66 -6.22
CA PHE A 160 5.88 -6.55 -7.04
C PHE A 160 5.70 -6.81 -8.53
N ASN A 161 5.31 -5.77 -9.25
CA ASN A 161 5.33 -5.78 -10.69
C ASN A 161 6.79 -5.70 -11.18
N MET A 162 7.31 -6.83 -11.62
CA MET A 162 8.65 -6.96 -12.20
C MET A 162 8.63 -6.98 -13.73
N THR A 163 7.47 -6.74 -14.34
CA THR A 163 7.29 -6.71 -15.79
C THR A 163 7.64 -5.33 -16.36
N THR A 164 7.67 -5.23 -17.68
CA THR A 164 7.83 -3.95 -18.41
C THR A 164 6.49 -3.23 -18.61
N GLN A 165 5.39 -3.84 -18.22
CA GLN A 165 4.05 -3.25 -18.29
C GLN A 165 3.75 -2.37 -17.07
N PRO A 166 2.86 -1.38 -17.18
CA PRO A 166 2.44 -0.53 -16.05
C PRO A 166 1.89 -1.32 -14.86
N LEU A 167 1.18 -2.41 -15.13
CA LEU A 167 0.57 -3.29 -14.14
C LEU A 167 0.80 -4.76 -14.50
N LYS A 168 0.81 -5.59 -13.48
CA LYS A 168 0.74 -7.04 -13.58
C LYS A 168 -0.71 -7.49 -13.41
N ALA A 169 -1.07 -8.64 -13.97
CA ALA A 169 -2.41 -9.21 -13.85
C ALA A 169 -2.92 -9.28 -12.40
N PHE A 170 -4.18 -8.95 -12.21
CA PHE A 170 -4.83 -8.90 -10.91
C PHE A 170 -5.42 -10.25 -10.49
N TYR A 171 -5.33 -10.56 -9.20
CA TYR A 171 -6.07 -11.65 -8.57
C TYR A 171 -7.48 -11.21 -8.16
N ASP A 172 -8.42 -12.13 -8.17
CA ASP A 172 -9.85 -11.88 -7.93
C ASP A 172 -10.22 -11.51 -6.48
N GLY A 173 -9.33 -11.81 -5.51
CA GLY A 173 -9.67 -11.79 -4.09
C GLY A 173 -10.24 -10.46 -3.57
N ALA A 174 -9.67 -9.32 -4.00
CA ALA A 174 -10.15 -7.99 -3.58
C ALA A 174 -11.55 -7.70 -4.14
N PHE A 175 -11.77 -8.02 -5.40
CA PHE A 175 -13.01 -7.75 -6.13
C PHE A 175 -14.16 -8.63 -5.62
N ARG A 176 -13.86 -9.90 -5.31
CA ARG A 176 -14.81 -10.80 -4.65
C ARG A 176 -15.26 -10.25 -3.30
N VAL A 177 -14.32 -9.80 -2.45
CA VAL A 177 -14.67 -9.20 -1.16
C VAL A 177 -15.49 -7.93 -1.35
N ALA A 178 -15.14 -7.07 -2.31
CA ALA A 178 -15.89 -5.85 -2.62
C ALA A 178 -17.36 -6.17 -2.93
N ILE A 179 -17.61 -7.11 -3.83
CA ILE A 179 -18.94 -7.54 -4.24
C ILE A 179 -19.71 -8.19 -3.08
N GLU A 180 -19.08 -9.14 -2.37
CA GLU A 180 -19.72 -9.86 -1.26
C GLU A 180 -20.04 -8.96 -0.05
N THR A 181 -19.36 -7.83 0.11
CA THR A 181 -19.63 -6.86 1.17
C THR A 181 -20.36 -5.61 0.66
N GLN A 182 -20.66 -5.54 -0.64
CA GLN A 182 -21.24 -4.37 -1.30
C GLN A 182 -20.46 -3.08 -0.98
N THR A 183 -19.11 -3.20 -0.90
CA THR A 183 -18.21 -2.09 -0.55
C THR A 183 -17.55 -1.57 -1.82
N PRO A 184 -17.60 -0.26 -2.10
CA PRO A 184 -17.01 0.30 -3.31
C PRO A 184 -15.50 0.07 -3.38
N VAL A 185 -15.00 -0.14 -4.59
CA VAL A 185 -13.56 -0.20 -4.88
C VAL A 185 -13.05 1.22 -5.12
N LYS A 186 -11.98 1.62 -4.41
CA LYS A 186 -11.32 2.92 -4.60
C LYS A 186 -9.87 2.70 -5.05
N PRO A 187 -9.55 2.84 -6.35
CA PRO A 187 -8.19 2.73 -6.83
C PRO A 187 -7.35 3.93 -6.37
N VAL A 188 -6.10 3.64 -5.94
CA VAL A 188 -5.13 4.67 -5.51
C VAL A 188 -3.76 4.30 -6.09
N LEU A 189 -3.17 5.22 -6.85
CA LEU A 189 -1.92 4.98 -7.56
C LEU A 189 -0.72 5.57 -6.82
N PHE A 190 0.36 4.79 -6.71
CA PHE A 190 1.68 5.23 -6.27
C PHE A 190 2.57 5.43 -7.49
N LEU A 191 2.70 6.68 -7.96
CA LEU A 191 3.29 6.97 -9.26
C LEU A 191 4.82 6.93 -9.28
N ASP A 192 5.47 7.32 -8.19
CA ASP A 192 6.92 7.55 -8.17
C ASP A 192 7.69 6.57 -7.27
N ALA A 193 7.02 5.57 -6.67
CA ALA A 193 7.63 4.65 -5.70
C ALA A 193 8.84 3.91 -6.29
N TYR A 194 8.73 3.40 -7.52
CA TYR A 194 9.84 2.75 -8.22
C TYR A 194 11.03 3.70 -8.45
N ARG A 195 10.77 4.95 -8.83
CA ARG A 195 11.82 5.97 -9.02
C ARG A 195 12.51 6.33 -7.71
N ARG A 196 11.79 6.27 -6.58
CA ARG A 196 12.33 6.60 -5.25
C ARG A 196 13.10 5.43 -4.64
N MET A 197 12.63 4.20 -4.80
CA MET A 197 13.28 2.97 -4.34
C MET A 197 12.90 1.80 -5.25
N PRO A 198 13.69 1.51 -6.29
CA PRO A 198 13.48 0.34 -7.13
C PRO A 198 13.55 -0.96 -6.32
N TYR A 199 12.67 -1.93 -6.63
CA TYR A 199 12.63 -3.21 -5.89
C TYR A 199 13.91 -4.04 -6.03
N GLU A 200 14.74 -3.79 -7.04
CA GLU A 200 15.99 -4.51 -7.29
C GLU A 200 17.04 -4.25 -6.21
N SER A 201 16.98 -3.13 -5.50
CA SER A 201 17.97 -2.80 -4.46
C SER A 201 17.47 -1.76 -3.47
N LEU A 202 17.58 -2.08 -2.19
CA LEU A 202 17.33 -1.15 -1.07
C LEU A 202 18.37 -0.01 -1.01
N PHE A 203 19.53 -0.17 -1.64
CA PHE A 203 20.61 0.82 -1.69
C PHE A 203 20.49 1.78 -2.88
N ARG A 204 19.37 1.77 -3.58
CA ARG A 204 19.10 2.65 -4.72
C ARG A 204 18.02 3.68 -4.43
N MET A 205 17.88 4.08 -3.18
CA MET A 205 16.94 5.15 -2.81
C MET A 205 17.37 6.50 -3.38
N THR A 206 16.39 7.33 -3.70
CA THR A 206 16.61 8.71 -4.17
C THR A 206 15.62 9.65 -3.52
N PRO A 207 16.03 10.88 -3.15
CA PRO A 207 15.11 11.91 -2.68
C PRO A 207 14.21 12.43 -3.81
N GLY A 208 13.17 13.15 -3.46
CA GLY A 208 12.34 13.88 -4.42
C GLY A 208 10.84 13.66 -4.27
N ARG A 209 10.08 14.03 -5.28
CA ARG A 209 8.61 13.99 -5.26
C ARG A 209 8.11 12.55 -5.32
N SER A 210 7.04 12.31 -4.56
CA SER A 210 6.23 11.09 -4.59
C SER A 210 4.76 11.46 -4.73
N ARG A 211 4.14 11.09 -5.86
CA ARG A 211 2.74 11.40 -6.14
C ARG A 211 1.85 10.22 -5.76
N ILE A 212 0.71 10.55 -5.13
CA ILE A 212 -0.35 9.60 -4.78
C ILE A 212 -1.63 10.12 -5.42
N VAL A 213 -2.26 9.34 -6.30
CA VAL A 213 -3.49 9.72 -7.01
C VAL A 213 -4.64 8.87 -6.53
N TYR A 214 -5.71 9.52 -6.10
CA TYR A 214 -6.98 8.88 -5.73
C TYR A 214 -7.91 9.00 -6.92
N LEU A 215 -8.23 7.88 -7.56
CA LEU A 215 -9.15 7.81 -8.70
C LEU A 215 -10.60 7.78 -8.23
N ASP A 216 -11.54 7.80 -9.16
CA ASP A 216 -12.95 7.64 -8.87
C ASP A 216 -13.23 6.30 -8.17
N GLU A 217 -14.19 6.32 -7.24
CA GLU A 217 -14.68 5.08 -6.66
C GLU A 217 -15.57 4.35 -7.67
N ILE A 218 -15.41 3.02 -7.73
CA ILE A 218 -16.22 2.15 -8.56
C ILE A 218 -17.27 1.50 -7.65
N PRO A 219 -18.55 1.87 -7.80
CA PRO A 219 -19.62 1.26 -7.02
C PRO A 219 -19.82 -0.20 -7.44
N VAL A 220 -20.19 -1.03 -6.49
CA VAL A 220 -20.46 -2.47 -6.74
C VAL A 220 -21.93 -2.83 -6.48
N THR A 221 -22.78 -1.84 -6.33
CA THR A 221 -24.22 -2.04 -6.12
C THR A 221 -24.84 -2.82 -7.28
N GLY A 222 -25.50 -3.91 -6.96
CA GLY A 222 -26.10 -4.80 -7.96
C GLY A 222 -25.15 -5.84 -8.58
N PHE A 223 -23.83 -5.75 -8.31
CA PHE A 223 -22.90 -6.77 -8.75
C PHE A 223 -23.06 -8.06 -7.93
N THR A 224 -22.92 -9.18 -8.61
CA THR A 224 -22.95 -10.52 -8.05
C THR A 224 -21.58 -11.19 -8.15
N THR A 225 -21.38 -12.35 -7.54
CA THR A 225 -20.12 -13.08 -7.65
C THR A 225 -19.79 -13.53 -9.08
N ALA A 226 -20.74 -13.52 -10.01
CA ALA A 226 -20.51 -13.76 -11.44
C ALA A 226 -19.78 -12.57 -12.10
N ASP A 227 -19.89 -11.37 -11.53
CA ASP A 227 -19.35 -10.12 -12.11
C ASP A 227 -17.91 -9.81 -11.61
N VAL A 228 -17.28 -10.71 -10.87
CA VAL A 228 -15.92 -10.51 -10.33
C VAL A 228 -14.90 -10.20 -11.43
N ALA A 229 -14.96 -10.91 -12.55
CA ALA A 229 -14.06 -10.67 -13.67
C ALA A 229 -14.29 -9.30 -14.30
N LEU A 230 -15.56 -8.92 -14.51
CA LEU A 230 -15.95 -7.62 -15.05
C LEU A 230 -15.42 -6.46 -14.20
N LEU A 231 -15.66 -6.49 -12.88
CA LEU A 231 -15.16 -5.47 -11.95
C LEU A 231 -13.63 -5.39 -11.94
N LYS A 232 -12.96 -6.55 -11.94
CA LYS A 232 -11.50 -6.62 -11.97
C LYS A 232 -10.93 -5.98 -13.24
N ASP A 233 -11.49 -6.30 -14.39
CA ASP A 233 -11.01 -5.80 -15.68
C ASP A 233 -11.28 -4.30 -15.84
N GLU A 234 -12.41 -3.80 -15.34
CA GLU A 234 -12.71 -2.36 -15.26
C GLU A 234 -11.69 -1.60 -14.41
N VAL A 235 -11.42 -2.09 -13.19
CA VAL A 235 -10.42 -1.47 -12.29
C VAL A 235 -9.03 -1.54 -12.90
N PHE A 236 -8.65 -2.68 -13.52
CA PHE A 236 -7.35 -2.84 -14.17
C PHE A 236 -7.18 -1.82 -15.30
N ALA A 237 -8.13 -1.75 -16.23
CA ALA A 237 -8.08 -0.84 -17.38
C ALA A 237 -8.02 0.63 -16.95
N LEU A 238 -8.80 1.01 -15.91
CA LEU A 238 -8.74 2.36 -15.33
C LEU A 238 -7.36 2.67 -14.78
N MET A 239 -6.81 1.79 -13.92
CA MET A 239 -5.51 2.01 -13.27
C MET A 239 -4.38 2.03 -14.30
N GLU A 240 -4.36 1.12 -15.27
CA GLU A 240 -3.34 1.06 -16.32
C GLU A 240 -3.32 2.35 -17.15
N ARG A 241 -4.47 2.78 -17.66
CA ARG A 241 -4.61 4.04 -18.40
C ARG A 241 -4.10 5.24 -17.59
N LYS A 242 -4.47 5.32 -16.30
CA LYS A 242 -4.08 6.42 -15.44
C LYS A 242 -2.58 6.40 -15.06
N LEU A 243 -1.96 5.24 -14.91
CA LEU A 243 -0.51 5.15 -14.73
C LEU A 243 0.25 5.72 -15.92
N VAL A 244 -0.22 5.44 -17.15
CA VAL A 244 0.36 6.01 -18.38
C VAL A 244 0.10 7.51 -18.47
N GLU A 245 -1.14 7.96 -18.25
CA GLU A 245 -1.54 9.38 -18.30
C GLU A 245 -0.73 10.26 -17.33
N TYR A 246 -0.46 9.76 -16.13
CA TYR A 246 0.32 10.46 -15.11
C TYR A 246 1.83 10.32 -15.23
N ASP A 247 2.34 9.67 -16.27
CA ASP A 247 3.78 9.35 -16.41
C ASP A 247 4.32 8.75 -15.11
N ALA A 248 3.73 7.64 -14.70
CA ALA A 248 4.17 6.90 -13.52
C ALA A 248 5.53 6.22 -13.79
N ALA A 249 6.28 5.95 -12.73
CA ALA A 249 7.53 5.24 -12.83
C ALA A 249 7.30 3.73 -12.64
N TRP A 250 7.60 2.93 -13.66
CA TRP A 250 7.70 1.47 -13.58
C TRP A 250 8.94 0.98 -14.34
N ARG A 251 9.26 -0.29 -14.25
CA ARG A 251 10.33 -0.88 -15.05
C ARG A 251 9.91 -0.85 -16.52
N SER A 252 10.53 0.02 -17.31
CA SER A 252 10.36 0.05 -18.76
C SER A 252 11.67 -0.35 -19.42
N ASP A 253 11.62 -0.92 -20.63
CA ASP A 253 12.81 -1.21 -21.45
C ASP A 253 13.51 0.08 -21.92
N THR A 254 12.92 1.25 -21.65
CA THR A 254 13.44 2.57 -22.01
C THR A 254 14.49 3.13 -21.03
N HIS A 255 15.12 2.32 -20.18
CA HIS A 255 16.30 2.77 -19.42
C HIS A 255 17.52 3.06 -20.29
N ASN A 256 17.39 2.94 -21.61
CA ASN A 256 18.39 3.33 -22.63
C ASN A 256 18.07 4.65 -23.35
N ARG A 257 17.22 5.51 -22.81
CA ARG A 257 17.12 6.88 -23.30
C ARG A 257 17.75 7.81 -22.26
N THR A 258 19.08 7.94 -22.40
CA THR A 258 20.09 8.94 -21.94
C THR A 258 19.64 9.96 -20.92
#